data_06a250917f10c9616a333c679deb8a26
#
_entry.id   06a250917f10c9616a333c679deb8a26
#
_cell.length_a   1.000
_cell.length_b   1.000
_cell.length_c   1.000
_cell.angle_alpha   90.00
_cell.angle_beta   90.00
_cell.angle_gamma   90.00
#
_symmetry.space_group_name_H-M   'P 1'
#
loop_
_entity.id
_entity.type
_entity.pdbx_description
1 polymer ?
#
loop_
_entity_poly.entity_id
_entity_poly.type
_entity_poly.pdbx_seq_one_letter_code
_entity_poly.pdbx_strand_id
1 'polypeptide(L)'
;YRLLRQEIATAAGGFYSEGEFELTKLVARHPGQRFLELGRSCVLPEYRSKRTLEALWQGIWAYINHYGIGVMTGCASFHGIVPAAHAEALTYLAHHCRTDQAWDVRAVAGRYCSMDL
;
A
#
# COMPACT_ATOMS: atom_id res chain seq x y z
N TYR A 1 -4.97 7.66 -10.53
CA TYR A 1 -3.94 7.08 -9.64
C TYR A 1 -2.57 7.70 -9.90
N ARG A 2 -1.70 7.54 -8.92
CA ARG A 2 -0.29 7.91 -9.03
C ARG A 2 0.57 6.67 -8.77
N LEU A 3 1.57 6.48 -9.62
CA LEU A 3 2.56 5.42 -9.49
C LEU A 3 3.92 6.07 -9.17
N LEU A 4 4.53 5.67 -8.07
CA LEU A 4 5.80 6.21 -7.62
C LEU A 4 6.82 5.08 -7.48
N ARG A 5 7.79 5.05 -8.38
CA ARG A 5 8.87 4.06 -8.35
C ARG A 5 9.90 4.39 -7.26
N GLN A 6 10.53 3.37 -6.73
CA GLN A 6 11.50 3.47 -5.65
C GLN A 6 12.63 4.47 -5.94
N GLU A 7 13.21 4.44 -7.13
CA GLU A 7 14.32 5.34 -7.48
C GLU A 7 13.88 6.81 -7.52
N ILE A 8 12.66 7.07 -7.96
CA ILE A 8 12.08 8.41 -7.95
C ILE A 8 11.74 8.84 -6.52
N ALA A 9 11.16 7.94 -5.73
CA ALA A 9 10.85 8.19 -4.32
C ALA A 9 12.14 8.54 -3.54
N THR A 10 13.19 7.75 -3.70
CA THR A 10 14.48 7.98 -3.04
C THR A 10 15.05 9.35 -3.36
N ALA A 11 14.99 9.78 -4.62
CA ALA A 11 15.44 11.11 -5.05
C ALA A 11 14.56 12.25 -4.49
N ALA A 12 13.29 11.97 -4.20
CA ALA A 12 12.32 12.94 -3.70
C ALA A 12 12.13 12.92 -2.17
N GLY A 13 12.94 12.17 -1.43
CA GLY A 13 12.89 12.09 0.03
C GLY A 13 12.13 10.89 0.61
N GLY A 14 11.68 9.95 -0.24
CA GLY A 14 11.04 8.71 0.19
C GLY A 14 9.62 8.51 -0.36
N PHE A 15 9.03 7.37 -0.05
CA PHE A 15 7.64 7.08 -0.37
C PHE A 15 6.68 7.91 0.49
N TYR A 16 5.52 8.24 -0.04
CA TYR A 16 4.49 8.97 0.69
C TYR A 16 4.05 8.22 1.97
N SER A 17 3.91 6.90 1.88
CA SER A 17 3.46 6.06 2.99
C SER A 17 4.50 5.89 4.11
N GLU A 18 5.73 6.35 3.95
CA GLU A 18 6.76 6.30 5.01
C GLU A 18 6.41 7.16 6.23
N GLY A 19 5.54 8.14 6.07
CA GLY A 19 4.99 8.90 7.19
C GLY A 19 4.05 8.10 8.10
N GLU A 20 3.60 6.94 7.65
CA GLU A 20 2.66 6.08 8.37
C GLU A 20 3.23 4.69 8.66
N PHE A 21 4.07 4.16 7.78
CA PHE A 21 4.61 2.80 7.85
C PHE A 21 6.13 2.78 7.69
N GLU A 22 6.78 1.82 8.33
CA GLU A 22 8.23 1.62 8.27
C GLU A 22 8.66 0.96 6.94
N LEU A 23 8.32 1.55 5.80
CA LEU A 23 8.62 1.02 4.46
C LEU A 23 10.13 0.93 4.18
N THR A 24 10.91 1.84 4.72
CA THR A 24 12.37 1.83 4.56
C THR A 24 12.98 0.51 5.04
N LYS A 25 12.47 -0.04 6.14
CA LYS A 25 12.91 -1.34 6.65
C LYS A 25 12.51 -2.49 5.73
N LEU A 26 11.31 -2.45 5.15
CA LEU A 26 10.85 -3.44 4.18
C LEU A 26 11.72 -3.44 2.93
N VAL A 27 11.95 -2.27 2.36
CA VAL A 27 12.81 -2.10 1.17
C VAL A 27 14.22 -2.61 1.43
N ALA A 28 14.79 -2.30 2.60
CA ALA A 28 16.13 -2.74 2.99
C ALA A 28 16.25 -4.26 3.11
N ARG A 29 15.19 -4.96 3.50
CA ARG A 29 15.17 -6.44 3.55
C ARG A 29 15.10 -7.12 2.18
N HIS A 30 14.73 -6.37 1.14
CA HIS A 30 14.53 -6.90 -0.22
C HIS A 30 15.31 -6.10 -1.26
N PRO A 31 16.67 -6.07 -1.17
CA PRO A 31 17.49 -5.21 -2.03
C PRO A 31 17.44 -5.60 -3.52
N GLY A 32 17.04 -6.83 -3.84
CA GLY A 32 16.87 -7.28 -5.22
C GLY A 32 15.51 -6.94 -5.84
N GLN A 33 14.59 -6.36 -5.08
CA GLN A 33 13.26 -6.02 -5.55
C GLN A 33 13.14 -4.55 -5.92
N ARG A 34 12.30 -4.27 -6.93
CA ARG A 34 11.90 -2.92 -7.31
C ARG A 34 10.51 -2.64 -6.77
N PHE A 35 10.40 -1.63 -5.93
CA PHE A 35 9.15 -1.24 -5.28
C PHE A 35 8.44 -0.15 -6.06
N LEU A 36 7.11 -0.24 -6.09
CA LEU A 36 6.21 0.75 -6.65
C LEU A 36 5.14 1.10 -5.62
N GLU A 37 5.01 2.37 -5.28
CA GLU A 37 3.90 2.84 -4.47
C GLU A 37 2.71 3.22 -5.35
N LEU A 38 1.55 2.66 -5.01
CA LEU A 38 0.26 3.02 -5.58
C LEU A 38 -0.42 4.04 -4.66
N GLY A 39 -0.82 5.17 -5.22
CA GLY A 39 -1.49 6.20 -4.45
C GLY A 39 -2.49 7.00 -5.26
N ARG A 40 -3.27 7.81 -4.56
CA ARG A 40 -4.24 8.72 -5.18
C ARG A 40 -5.27 8.03 -6.08
N SER A 41 -5.65 6.81 -5.77
CA SER A 41 -6.65 6.07 -6.56
C SER A 41 -8.03 6.67 -6.32
N CYS A 42 -8.56 7.35 -7.33
CA CYS A 42 -9.91 7.88 -7.32
C CYS A 42 -10.49 7.90 -8.73
N VAL A 43 -11.79 7.72 -8.80
CA VAL A 43 -12.56 7.74 -10.07
C VAL A 43 -13.77 8.64 -9.87
N LEU A 44 -14.02 9.51 -10.82
CA LEU A 44 -15.22 10.35 -10.82
C LEU A 44 -16.47 9.45 -10.76
N PRO A 45 -17.52 9.86 -10.02
CA PRO A 45 -18.71 9.02 -9.81
C PRO A 45 -19.33 8.46 -11.09
N GLU A 46 -19.42 9.26 -12.14
CA GLU A 46 -19.99 8.89 -13.44
C GLU A 46 -19.19 7.84 -14.19
N TYR A 47 -17.92 7.63 -13.83
CA TYR A 47 -17.03 6.63 -14.46
C TYR A 47 -16.76 5.40 -13.58
N ARG A 48 -17.42 5.29 -12.43
CA ARG A 48 -17.24 4.16 -11.51
C ARG A 48 -17.95 2.92 -12.02
N SER A 49 -17.25 2.14 -12.82
CA SER A 49 -17.71 0.88 -13.38
C SER A 49 -16.60 -0.16 -13.32
N LYS A 50 -16.99 -1.44 -13.44
CA LYS A 50 -16.03 -2.55 -13.54
C LYS A 50 -15.05 -2.34 -14.71
N ARG A 51 -15.55 -1.89 -15.85
CA ARG A 51 -14.75 -1.63 -17.06
C ARG A 51 -13.67 -0.57 -16.81
N THR A 52 -14.01 0.51 -16.12
CA THR A 52 -13.05 1.56 -15.76
C THR A 52 -11.98 1.01 -14.82
N LEU A 53 -12.38 0.25 -13.80
CA LEU A 53 -11.45 -0.37 -12.87
C LEU A 53 -10.49 -1.33 -13.58
N GLU A 54 -10.99 -2.17 -14.47
CA GLU A 54 -10.17 -3.08 -15.28
C GLU A 54 -9.17 -2.31 -16.16
N ALA A 55 -9.60 -1.24 -16.80
CA ALA A 55 -8.72 -0.40 -17.63
C ALA A 55 -7.60 0.24 -16.80
N LEU A 56 -7.90 0.73 -15.60
CA LEU A 56 -6.89 1.28 -14.68
C LEU A 56 -5.86 0.21 -14.27
N TRP A 57 -6.31 -0.99 -13.93
CA TRP A 57 -5.42 -2.10 -13.60
C TRP A 57 -4.59 -2.59 -14.79
N GLN A 58 -5.14 -2.58 -16.00
CA GLN A 58 -4.37 -2.87 -17.22
C GLN A 58 -3.24 -1.86 -17.41
N GLY A 59 -3.49 -0.58 -17.17
CA GLY A 59 -2.46 0.46 -17.22
C GLY A 59 -1.37 0.26 -16.16
N ILE A 60 -1.75 -0.08 -14.94
CA ILE A 60 -0.82 -0.40 -13.85
C ILE A 60 0.03 -1.62 -14.23
N TRP A 61 -0.58 -2.66 -14.77
CA TRP A 61 0.11 -3.88 -15.19
C TRP A 61 1.13 -3.63 -16.30
N ALA A 62 0.76 -2.83 -17.29
CA ALA A 62 1.68 -2.41 -18.36
C ALA A 62 2.90 -1.65 -17.79
N TYR A 63 2.66 -0.76 -16.83
CA TYR A 63 3.72 -0.01 -16.16
C TYR A 63 4.65 -0.93 -15.35
N ILE A 64 4.09 -1.87 -14.60
CA ILE A 64 4.82 -2.88 -13.82
C ILE A 64 5.76 -3.67 -14.72
N ASN A 65 5.26 -4.17 -15.85
CA ASN A 65 6.05 -4.94 -16.79
C ASN A 65 7.14 -4.10 -17.44
N HIS A 66 6.81 -2.87 -17.82
CA HIS A 66 7.77 -1.97 -18.47
C HIS A 66 8.97 -1.64 -17.57
N TYR A 67 8.74 -1.42 -16.28
CA TYR A 67 9.79 -1.03 -15.33
C TYR A 67 10.34 -2.18 -14.49
N GLY A 68 9.88 -3.41 -14.71
CA GLY A 68 10.35 -4.57 -13.95
C GLY A 68 10.06 -4.47 -12.45
N ILE A 69 8.87 -4.01 -12.10
CA ILE A 69 8.44 -3.88 -10.70
C ILE A 69 8.18 -5.27 -10.11
N GLY A 70 8.77 -5.56 -8.97
CA GLY A 70 8.58 -6.82 -8.25
C GLY A 70 7.62 -6.73 -7.07
N VAL A 71 7.45 -5.54 -6.50
CA VAL A 71 6.62 -5.33 -5.31
C VAL A 71 5.81 -4.05 -5.44
N MET A 72 4.51 -4.16 -5.18
CA MET A 72 3.63 -3.00 -5.05
C MET A 72 3.30 -2.75 -3.59
N THR A 73 3.29 -1.48 -3.19
CA THR A 73 2.85 -1.04 -1.87
C THR A 73 1.79 0.04 -2.00
N GLY A 74 0.96 0.18 -0.99
CA GLY A 74 -0.05 1.23 -0.94
C GLY A 74 -0.85 1.14 0.34
N CYS A 75 -1.52 2.24 0.68
CA CYS A 75 -2.39 2.30 1.84
C CYS A 75 -3.83 1.98 1.42
N ALA A 76 -4.48 1.09 2.17
CA ALA A 76 -5.91 0.87 2.12
C ALA A 76 -6.54 1.41 3.40
N SER A 77 -7.71 2.05 3.29
CA SER A 77 -8.38 2.68 4.42
C SER A 77 -9.81 2.17 4.55
N PHE A 78 -10.23 1.95 5.79
CA PHE A 78 -11.65 1.84 6.12
C PHE A 78 -12.29 3.23 6.18
N HIS A 79 -13.61 3.28 6.09
CA HIS A 79 -14.34 4.52 6.27
C HIS A 79 -14.31 4.96 7.74
N GLY A 80 -14.08 6.26 7.97
CA GLY A 80 -14.05 6.83 9.32
C GLY A 80 -12.68 6.71 10.00
N ILE A 81 -12.62 7.18 11.23
CA ILE A 81 -11.38 7.29 12.02
C ILE A 81 -11.46 6.55 13.36
N VAL A 82 -12.54 5.79 13.59
CA VAL A 82 -12.75 5.07 14.84
C VAL A 82 -12.48 3.57 14.60
N PRO A 83 -11.34 3.03 15.05
CA PRO A 83 -11.00 1.62 14.83
C PRO A 83 -12.03 0.64 15.39
N ALA A 84 -12.63 0.97 16.52
CA ALA A 84 -13.67 0.14 17.15
C ALA A 84 -14.90 -0.13 16.26
N ALA A 85 -15.19 0.76 15.30
CA ALA A 85 -16.26 0.55 14.33
C ALA A 85 -15.97 -0.61 13.36
N HIS A 86 -14.73 -1.06 13.28
CA HIS A 86 -14.26 -2.14 12.41
C HIS A 86 -13.60 -3.27 13.21
N ALA A 87 -13.91 -3.37 14.52
CA ALA A 87 -13.23 -4.27 15.45
C ALA A 87 -13.18 -5.71 14.96
N GLU A 88 -14.30 -6.27 14.51
CA GLU A 88 -14.37 -7.65 14.02
C GLU A 88 -13.44 -7.88 12.82
N ALA A 89 -13.51 -7.00 11.82
CA ALA A 89 -12.69 -7.13 10.62
C ALA A 89 -11.20 -6.94 10.93
N LEU A 90 -10.84 -5.96 11.73
CA LEU A 90 -9.46 -5.68 12.11
C LEU A 90 -8.86 -6.80 12.98
N THR A 91 -9.61 -7.31 13.94
CA THR A 91 -9.21 -8.45 14.78
C THR A 91 -9.03 -9.71 13.93
N TYR A 92 -9.95 -9.97 13.00
CA TYR A 92 -9.82 -11.10 12.08
C TYR A 92 -8.54 -11.01 11.25
N LEU A 93 -8.27 -9.85 10.65
CA LEU A 93 -7.04 -9.62 9.88
C LEU A 93 -5.79 -9.80 10.74
N ALA A 94 -5.81 -9.29 11.97
CA ALA A 94 -4.67 -9.38 12.88
C ALA A 94 -4.34 -10.83 13.27
N HIS A 95 -5.35 -11.71 13.37
CA HIS A 95 -5.14 -13.10 13.79
C HIS A 95 -4.98 -14.09 12.62
N HIS A 96 -5.64 -13.85 11.50
CA HIS A 96 -5.76 -14.83 10.43
C HIS A 96 -5.11 -14.44 9.10
N CYS A 97 -4.73 -13.17 8.93
CA CYS A 97 -4.21 -12.65 7.67
C CYS A 97 -2.82 -12.03 7.81
N ARG A 98 -2.01 -12.53 8.74
CA ARG A 98 -0.64 -12.05 8.89
C ARG A 98 0.22 -12.49 7.72
N THR A 99 1.09 -11.61 7.29
CA THR A 99 2.12 -11.93 6.31
C THR A 99 3.32 -12.63 6.96
N ASP A 100 4.17 -13.22 6.14
CA ASP A 100 5.45 -13.74 6.60
C ASP A 100 6.32 -12.62 7.19
N GLN A 101 7.16 -12.96 8.16
CA GLN A 101 8.02 -12.00 8.84
C GLN A 101 8.93 -11.22 7.87
N ALA A 102 9.35 -11.85 6.77
CA ALA A 102 10.16 -11.20 5.74
C ALA A 102 9.45 -10.02 5.05
N TRP A 103 8.12 -10.04 5.03
CA TRP A 103 7.27 -9.05 4.37
C TRP A 103 6.43 -8.21 5.34
N ASP A 104 6.69 -8.36 6.64
CA ASP A 104 5.98 -7.63 7.66
C ASP A 104 6.30 -6.14 7.60
N VAL A 105 5.26 -5.30 7.65
CA VAL A 105 5.36 -3.84 7.68
C VAL A 105 4.59 -3.33 8.88
N ARG A 106 5.24 -2.53 9.70
CA ARG A 106 4.64 -1.95 10.89
C ARG A 106 4.36 -0.47 10.70
N ALA A 107 3.32 0.02 11.38
CA ALA A 107 3.11 1.44 11.50
C ALA A 107 4.28 2.08 12.25
N VAL A 108 4.63 3.32 11.89
CA VAL A 108 5.58 4.12 12.67
C VAL A 108 5.04 4.32 14.09
N ALA A 109 5.93 4.39 15.08
CA ALA A 109 5.56 4.34 16.50
C ALA A 109 4.43 5.33 16.88
N GLY A 110 4.48 6.55 16.37
CA GLY A 110 3.47 7.58 16.67
C GLY A 110 2.11 7.38 15.95
N ARG A 111 2.01 6.39 15.07
CA ARG A 111 0.79 6.08 14.30
C ARG A 111 0.23 4.69 14.58
N TYR A 112 0.94 3.92 15.39
CA TYR A 112 0.51 2.56 15.69
C TYR A 112 -0.76 2.54 16.53
N CYS A 113 -1.71 1.73 16.11
CA CYS A 113 -2.89 1.36 16.88
C CYS A 113 -3.03 -0.16 16.84
N SER A 114 -3.31 -0.78 17.99
CA SER A 114 -3.55 -2.23 18.01
C SER A 114 -4.75 -2.59 17.16
N MET A 115 -4.60 -3.62 16.32
CA MET A 115 -5.69 -4.18 15.52
C MET A 115 -6.39 -5.34 16.21
N ASP A 116 -5.90 -5.76 17.37
CA ASP A 116 -6.53 -6.76 18.24
C ASP A 116 -7.50 -6.04 19.18
N LEU A 117 -8.70 -5.86 18.72
CA LEU A 117 -9.76 -5.08 19.36
C LEU A 117 -10.85 -6.00 19.93
#